data_32ec9cb2aba868841931eea7a577371a
#
_entry.id   32ec9cb2aba868841931eea7a577371a
#
_cell.length_a   1.000
_cell.length_b   1.000
_cell.length_c   1.000
_cell.angle_alpha   90.00
_cell.angle_beta   90.00
_cell.angle_gamma   90.00
#
_symmetry.space_group_name_H-M   'P 1'
#
loop_
_entity.id
_entity.type
_entity.pdbx_description
1 polymer ?
#
loop_
_entity_poly.entity_id
_entity_poly.type
_entity_poly.pdbx_seq_one_letter_code
_entity_poly.pdbx_strand_id
1 'polypeptide(L)'
;MDHISDAFEAIRKQLPEIKYRTGEPMKNHTSFKIGGNVTAMFFPVSQNEVVTLLKILHEFGLRPLVIGNGTNLLAEDGSLDFIVIKTYGGLNGIKLTDDTEITAESGVLLSKLASFAMEHGLTGLEFAHGIPGTLGGAVSMNAGAYGGEIKNAVVKTTALTPDAAQFDINGDAHEFSNRRSRFSDSGDVILSSVLKLAKGDSREIKSQMDMLAIKRRESQPLNVPSAGSMFKRPKEGYAAALIEQSGLKGYTVGGAMVSEKHAGFVVNRGNATFKDVMDIIDHIRETVMKQFGIELEPEVKILRNRLP
;
A
#
# COMPACT_ATOMS: atom_id res chain seq x y z
N MET A 1 31.02 -12.24 -11.63
CA MET A 1 29.81 -12.71 -12.33
C MET A 1 28.67 -11.85 -11.81
N ASP A 2 27.80 -11.42 -12.69
CA ASP A 2 26.72 -10.49 -12.31
C ASP A 2 25.58 -11.32 -11.69
N HIS A 3 25.52 -11.33 -10.34
CA HIS A 3 24.50 -12.05 -9.58
C HIS A 3 23.06 -11.84 -10.09
N ILE A 4 22.79 -10.69 -10.67
CA ILE A 4 21.48 -10.38 -11.25
C ILE A 4 21.26 -11.20 -12.53
N SER A 5 22.26 -11.27 -13.42
CA SER A 5 22.17 -12.04 -14.66
C SER A 5 21.95 -13.53 -14.40
N ASP A 6 22.71 -14.11 -13.45
CA ASP A 6 22.61 -15.50 -13.05
C ASP A 6 21.24 -15.81 -12.42
N ALA A 7 20.73 -14.90 -11.57
CA ALA A 7 19.39 -15.02 -10.99
C ALA A 7 18.29 -15.00 -12.08
N PHE A 8 18.41 -14.12 -13.08
CA PHE A 8 17.45 -14.06 -14.20
C PHE A 8 17.49 -15.33 -15.08
N GLU A 9 18.64 -15.94 -15.27
CA GLU A 9 18.74 -17.23 -15.96
C GLU A 9 18.04 -18.34 -15.15
N ALA A 10 18.28 -18.42 -13.84
CA ALA A 10 17.61 -19.38 -12.97
C ALA A 10 16.08 -19.16 -12.94
N ILE A 11 15.62 -17.89 -12.91
CA ILE A 11 14.18 -17.57 -12.98
C ILE A 11 13.58 -18.05 -14.30
N ARG A 12 14.20 -17.76 -15.46
CA ARG A 12 13.70 -18.21 -16.77
C ARG A 12 13.62 -19.73 -16.87
N LYS A 13 14.54 -20.44 -16.22
CA LYS A 13 14.56 -21.91 -16.20
C LYS A 13 13.45 -22.52 -15.35
N GLN A 14 13.21 -21.97 -14.15
CA GLN A 14 12.26 -22.52 -13.17
C GLN A 14 10.84 -21.95 -13.33
N LEU A 15 10.72 -20.73 -13.84
CA LEU A 15 9.46 -20.01 -14.07
C LEU A 15 9.39 -19.47 -15.50
N PRO A 16 9.36 -20.35 -16.53
CA PRO A 16 9.44 -19.92 -17.94
C PRO A 16 8.29 -19.00 -18.37
N GLU A 17 7.13 -19.11 -17.72
CA GLU A 17 5.92 -18.33 -18.05
C GLU A 17 5.76 -17.06 -17.20
N ILE A 18 6.65 -16.81 -16.24
CA ILE A 18 6.52 -15.64 -15.37
C ILE A 18 6.68 -14.35 -16.18
N LYS A 19 5.72 -13.47 -16.03
CA LYS A 19 5.78 -12.15 -16.69
C LYS A 19 6.69 -11.22 -15.89
N TYR A 20 7.62 -10.56 -16.58
CA TYR A 20 8.43 -9.50 -15.98
C TYR A 20 8.80 -8.45 -17.01
N ARG A 21 9.24 -7.28 -16.53
CA ARG A 21 9.76 -6.18 -17.34
C ARG A 21 11.02 -5.64 -16.71
N THR A 22 12.04 -5.37 -17.50
CA THR A 22 13.27 -4.69 -17.07
C THR A 22 13.16 -3.18 -17.32
N GLY A 23 13.76 -2.37 -16.48
CA GLY A 23 13.69 -0.91 -16.62
C GLY A 23 12.26 -0.34 -16.50
N GLU A 24 11.36 -1.03 -15.79
CA GLU A 24 9.96 -0.62 -15.69
C GLU A 24 9.80 0.62 -14.81
N PRO A 25 9.16 1.70 -15.32
CA PRO A 25 8.98 2.92 -14.54
C PRO A 25 7.99 2.76 -13.38
N MET A 26 8.43 3.03 -12.15
CA MET A 26 7.57 3.00 -10.96
C MET A 26 6.37 3.95 -11.05
N LYS A 27 6.49 5.08 -11.76
CA LYS A 27 5.37 6.01 -11.99
C LYS A 27 4.14 5.35 -12.64
N ASN A 28 4.31 4.24 -13.38
CA ASN A 28 3.20 3.49 -13.96
C ASN A 28 2.49 2.60 -12.92
N HIS A 29 3.14 2.38 -11.77
CA HIS A 29 2.70 1.46 -10.72
C HIS A 29 2.43 2.14 -9.38
N THR A 30 2.52 3.47 -9.31
CA THR A 30 2.15 4.27 -8.15
C THR A 30 0.95 5.15 -8.46
N SER A 31 0.06 5.35 -7.48
CA SER A 31 -1.07 6.28 -7.63
C SER A 31 -0.60 7.75 -7.69
N PHE A 32 0.59 8.05 -7.20
CA PHE A 32 1.18 9.38 -7.25
C PHE A 32 1.72 9.75 -8.63
N LYS A 33 1.93 8.73 -9.51
CA LYS A 33 2.50 8.89 -10.84
C LYS A 33 3.91 9.51 -10.84
N ILE A 34 4.69 9.20 -9.80
CA ILE A 34 6.09 9.59 -9.63
C ILE A 34 6.91 8.32 -9.40
N GLY A 35 8.14 8.30 -9.90
CA GLY A 35 9.09 7.21 -9.71
C GLY A 35 9.80 6.78 -10.98
N GLY A 36 11.09 6.56 -10.85
CA GLY A 36 12.01 6.16 -11.90
C GLY A 36 11.95 4.66 -12.23
N ASN A 37 12.90 4.22 -13.01
CA ASN A 37 12.95 2.87 -13.55
C ASN A 37 13.59 1.89 -12.57
N VAL A 38 12.89 0.80 -12.24
CA VAL A 38 13.45 -0.31 -11.45
C VAL A 38 14.25 -1.27 -12.32
N THR A 39 15.20 -2.00 -11.72
CA THR A 39 15.98 -3.04 -12.42
C THR A 39 15.06 -4.04 -13.12
N ALA A 40 14.08 -4.56 -12.39
CA ALA A 40 13.04 -5.42 -12.95
C ALA A 40 11.78 -5.40 -12.08
N MET A 41 10.63 -5.66 -12.70
CA MET A 41 9.35 -5.88 -12.03
C MET A 41 8.73 -7.17 -12.52
N PHE A 42 8.44 -8.08 -11.57
CA PHE A 42 7.80 -9.38 -11.78
C PHE A 42 6.31 -9.30 -11.43
N PHE A 43 5.51 -10.03 -12.20
CA PHE A 43 4.04 -10.07 -12.08
C PHE A 43 3.56 -11.52 -11.86
N PRO A 44 3.81 -12.13 -10.70
CA PRO A 44 3.39 -13.50 -10.43
C PRO A 44 1.88 -13.61 -10.43
N VAL A 45 1.34 -14.72 -10.95
CA VAL A 45 -0.10 -15.01 -11.00
C VAL A 45 -0.55 -16.07 -10.00
N SER A 46 0.38 -16.64 -9.24
CA SER A 46 0.10 -17.63 -8.20
C SER A 46 1.05 -17.48 -7.01
N GLN A 47 0.62 -18.02 -5.86
CA GLN A 47 1.47 -18.07 -4.66
C GLN A 47 2.73 -18.92 -4.90
N ASN A 48 2.63 -20.01 -5.67
CA ASN A 48 3.78 -20.85 -6.02
C ASN A 48 4.83 -20.08 -6.82
N GLU A 49 4.44 -19.21 -7.75
CA GLU A 49 5.37 -18.34 -8.46
C GLU A 49 6.07 -17.36 -7.50
N VAL A 50 5.35 -16.79 -6.53
CA VAL A 50 5.96 -15.93 -5.50
C VAL A 50 6.98 -16.69 -4.67
N VAL A 51 6.63 -17.90 -4.19
CA VAL A 51 7.54 -18.76 -3.40
C VAL A 51 8.80 -19.08 -4.18
N THR A 52 8.65 -19.55 -5.43
CA THR A 52 9.78 -19.94 -6.27
C THR A 52 10.67 -18.74 -6.61
N LEU A 53 10.05 -17.60 -6.96
CA LEU A 53 10.77 -16.37 -7.26
C LEU A 53 11.57 -15.87 -6.05
N LEU A 54 10.99 -15.87 -4.85
CA LEU A 54 11.68 -15.47 -3.63
C LEU A 54 12.85 -16.38 -3.29
N LYS A 55 12.69 -17.71 -3.44
CA LYS A 55 13.77 -18.68 -3.22
C LYS A 55 14.96 -18.40 -4.12
N ILE A 56 14.70 -18.24 -5.44
CA ILE A 56 15.77 -17.95 -6.40
C ILE A 56 16.45 -16.62 -6.04
N LEU A 57 15.68 -15.55 -5.81
CA LEU A 57 16.27 -14.25 -5.47
C LEU A 57 17.11 -14.33 -4.19
N HIS A 58 16.64 -15.06 -3.18
CA HIS A 58 17.38 -15.27 -1.93
C HIS A 58 18.70 -16.02 -2.15
N GLU A 59 18.71 -17.09 -2.96
CA GLU A 59 19.91 -17.87 -3.31
C GLU A 59 21.01 -16.99 -3.94
N PHE A 60 20.62 -15.96 -4.68
CA PHE A 60 21.56 -14.97 -5.27
C PHE A 60 21.80 -13.74 -4.39
N GLY A 61 21.33 -13.73 -3.12
CA GLY A 61 21.48 -12.60 -2.20
C GLY A 61 20.66 -11.37 -2.55
N LEU A 62 19.66 -11.49 -3.42
CA LEU A 62 18.80 -10.41 -3.88
C LEU A 62 17.54 -10.31 -3.02
N ARG A 63 17.19 -9.10 -2.58
CA ARG A 63 16.00 -8.83 -1.78
C ARG A 63 15.00 -8.00 -2.60
N PRO A 64 13.86 -8.57 -3.01
CA PRO A 64 12.87 -7.82 -3.75
C PRO A 64 12.07 -6.87 -2.86
N LEU A 65 11.60 -5.78 -3.45
CA LEU A 65 10.54 -4.95 -2.92
C LEU A 65 9.19 -5.53 -3.35
N VAL A 66 8.34 -5.90 -2.40
CA VAL A 66 6.99 -6.39 -2.73
C VAL A 66 5.99 -5.26 -2.63
N ILE A 67 5.21 -5.06 -3.68
CA ILE A 67 4.18 -4.03 -3.74
C ILE A 67 2.80 -4.62 -4.11
N GLY A 68 1.75 -4.00 -3.59
CA GLY A 68 0.38 -4.21 -4.07
C GLY A 68 0.02 -3.24 -5.19
N ASN A 69 -0.96 -2.38 -4.97
CA ASN A 69 -1.42 -1.38 -5.94
C ASN A 69 -0.62 -0.05 -5.94
N GLY A 70 0.41 0.08 -5.11
CA GLY A 70 1.30 1.25 -5.10
C GLY A 70 0.63 2.56 -4.66
N THR A 71 -0.38 2.50 -3.80
CA THR A 71 -1.21 3.66 -3.41
C THR A 71 -0.69 4.43 -2.21
N ASN A 72 0.37 3.96 -1.56
CA ASN A 72 1.04 4.62 -0.45
C ASN A 72 2.56 4.70 -0.67
N LEU A 73 2.98 4.94 -1.91
CA LEU A 73 4.39 4.96 -2.30
C LEU A 73 4.75 6.28 -2.97
N LEU A 74 5.91 6.81 -2.58
CA LEU A 74 6.64 7.86 -3.28
C LEU A 74 8.01 7.32 -3.66
N ALA A 75 8.24 7.07 -4.94
CA ALA A 75 9.49 6.51 -5.45
C ALA A 75 10.38 7.61 -6.06
N GLU A 76 11.68 7.54 -5.80
CA GLU A 76 12.67 8.47 -6.34
C GLU A 76 12.70 8.42 -7.87
N ASP A 77 13.02 9.55 -8.50
CA ASP A 77 13.20 9.65 -9.94
C ASP A 77 14.54 9.01 -10.37
N GLY A 78 14.71 8.73 -11.66
CA GLY A 78 15.92 8.12 -12.19
C GLY A 78 15.93 6.60 -12.13
N SER A 79 17.12 6.00 -11.99
CA SER A 79 17.27 4.54 -11.91
C SER A 79 17.21 4.08 -10.45
N LEU A 80 16.42 3.05 -10.20
CA LEU A 80 16.24 2.44 -8.89
C LEU A 80 16.76 1.00 -8.91
N ASP A 81 17.70 0.67 -8.02
CA ASP A 81 18.31 -0.66 -7.93
C ASP A 81 17.41 -1.65 -7.20
N PHE A 82 16.12 -1.67 -7.59
CA PHE A 82 15.13 -2.58 -7.02
C PHE A 82 14.75 -3.68 -8.00
N ILE A 83 14.64 -4.90 -7.49
CA ILE A 83 13.82 -5.94 -8.07
C ILE A 83 12.46 -5.86 -7.37
N VAL A 84 11.38 -5.71 -8.13
CA VAL A 84 10.03 -5.54 -7.60
C VAL A 84 9.18 -6.76 -7.90
N ILE A 85 8.41 -7.21 -6.91
CA ILE A 85 7.34 -8.20 -7.08
C ILE A 85 6.01 -7.48 -6.87
N LYS A 86 5.15 -7.45 -7.90
CA LYS A 86 3.84 -6.83 -7.83
C LYS A 86 2.75 -7.88 -7.69
N THR A 87 2.11 -7.93 -6.52
CA THR A 87 1.04 -8.91 -6.23
C THR A 87 -0.32 -8.51 -6.81
N TYR A 88 -0.57 -7.20 -6.96
CA TYR A 88 -1.81 -6.72 -7.60
C TYR A 88 -1.87 -7.11 -9.09
N GLY A 89 -3.02 -7.65 -9.49
CA GLY A 89 -3.25 -8.16 -10.84
C GLY A 89 -2.97 -9.66 -11.01
N GLY A 90 -2.28 -10.29 -10.05
CA GLY A 90 -1.96 -11.71 -10.06
C GLY A 90 -2.62 -12.50 -8.91
N LEU A 91 -2.29 -12.18 -7.66
CA LEU A 91 -2.83 -12.86 -6.48
C LEU A 91 -4.24 -12.33 -6.14
N ASN A 92 -5.26 -12.82 -6.83
CA ASN A 92 -6.62 -12.24 -6.82
C ASN A 92 -7.69 -13.19 -6.29
N GLY A 93 -7.32 -14.34 -5.69
CA GLY A 93 -8.24 -15.32 -5.13
C GLY A 93 -9.01 -14.76 -3.93
N ILE A 94 -10.34 -14.93 -3.95
CA ILE A 94 -11.24 -14.67 -2.82
C ILE A 94 -12.18 -15.84 -2.71
N LYS A 95 -12.39 -16.34 -1.49
CA LYS A 95 -13.38 -17.39 -1.23
C LYS A 95 -13.99 -17.25 0.15
N LEU A 96 -15.26 -17.59 0.27
CA LEU A 96 -15.90 -17.84 1.56
C LEU A 96 -15.37 -19.18 2.10
N THR A 97 -14.79 -19.19 3.28
CA THR A 97 -14.20 -20.38 3.91
C THR A 97 -15.04 -20.92 5.06
N ASP A 98 -15.89 -20.08 5.61
CA ASP A 98 -16.90 -20.42 6.60
C ASP A 98 -18.03 -19.39 6.49
N ASP A 99 -19.14 -19.58 7.19
CA ASP A 99 -20.33 -18.73 7.21
C ASP A 99 -20.04 -17.23 7.43
N THR A 100 -18.95 -16.91 8.10
CA THR A 100 -18.50 -15.54 8.43
C THR A 100 -17.02 -15.32 8.17
N GLU A 101 -16.34 -16.24 7.47
CA GLU A 101 -14.93 -16.12 7.18
C GLU A 101 -14.63 -16.05 5.68
N ILE A 102 -13.84 -15.08 5.29
CA ILE A 102 -13.34 -14.89 3.93
C ILE A 102 -11.84 -15.10 3.94
N THR A 103 -11.35 -15.99 3.07
CA THR A 103 -9.94 -16.06 2.73
C THR A 103 -9.69 -15.30 1.44
N ALA A 104 -8.73 -14.37 1.46
CA ALA A 104 -8.37 -13.60 0.27
C ALA A 104 -6.85 -13.48 0.12
N GLU A 105 -6.39 -13.48 -1.13
CA GLU A 105 -4.99 -13.31 -1.48
C GLU A 105 -4.54 -11.84 -1.38
N SER A 106 -3.24 -11.63 -1.19
CA SER A 106 -2.67 -10.32 -0.89
C SER A 106 -2.84 -9.26 -1.98
N GLY A 107 -3.00 -9.67 -3.24
CA GLY A 107 -3.21 -8.79 -4.39
C GLY A 107 -4.67 -8.34 -4.59
N VAL A 108 -5.60 -8.87 -3.82
CA VAL A 108 -7.03 -8.50 -3.90
C VAL A 108 -7.23 -7.04 -3.50
N LEU A 109 -7.92 -6.26 -4.34
CA LEU A 109 -8.31 -4.90 -3.99
C LEU A 109 -9.28 -4.88 -2.81
N LEU A 110 -9.11 -3.96 -1.89
CA LEU A 110 -10.00 -3.78 -0.75
C LEU A 110 -11.46 -3.49 -1.17
N SER A 111 -11.65 -2.75 -2.26
CA SER A 111 -12.98 -2.50 -2.82
C SER A 111 -13.65 -3.79 -3.28
N LYS A 112 -12.91 -4.68 -3.96
CA LYS A 112 -13.41 -5.99 -4.39
C LYS A 112 -13.72 -6.89 -3.19
N LEU A 113 -12.86 -6.89 -2.17
CA LEU A 113 -13.06 -7.66 -0.94
C LEU A 113 -14.30 -7.19 -0.16
N ALA A 114 -14.48 -5.87 -0.01
CA ALA A 114 -15.65 -5.30 0.64
C ALA A 114 -16.95 -5.58 -0.14
N SER A 115 -16.94 -5.52 -1.47
CA SER A 115 -18.08 -5.90 -2.30
C SER A 115 -18.42 -7.37 -2.16
N PHE A 116 -17.41 -8.24 -2.18
CA PHE A 116 -17.61 -9.69 -1.95
C PHE A 116 -18.24 -9.98 -0.57
N ALA A 117 -17.76 -9.31 0.48
CA ALA A 117 -18.35 -9.43 1.82
C ALA A 117 -19.82 -9.00 1.84
N MET A 118 -20.15 -7.84 1.25
CA MET A 118 -21.51 -7.33 1.13
C MET A 118 -22.45 -8.31 0.38
N GLU A 119 -21.99 -8.89 -0.73
CA GLU A 119 -22.75 -9.87 -1.53
C GLU A 119 -23.10 -11.13 -0.73
N HIS A 120 -22.28 -11.47 0.28
CA HIS A 120 -22.50 -12.60 1.19
C HIS A 120 -23.17 -12.21 2.52
N GLY A 121 -23.68 -10.96 2.64
CA GLY A 121 -24.31 -10.48 3.87
C GLY A 121 -23.36 -10.40 5.05
N LEU A 122 -22.10 -10.00 4.81
CA LEU A 122 -21.07 -9.89 5.83
C LEU A 122 -20.66 -8.43 6.01
N THR A 123 -20.86 -7.90 7.22
CA THR A 123 -20.53 -6.52 7.65
C THR A 123 -19.16 -6.48 8.33
N GLY A 124 -18.52 -5.31 8.31
CA GLY A 124 -17.23 -5.03 8.96
C GLY A 124 -16.13 -4.56 8.01
N LEU A 125 -16.38 -4.50 6.69
CA LEU A 125 -15.45 -4.02 5.67
C LEU A 125 -15.93 -2.78 4.90
N GLU A 126 -17.00 -2.14 5.31
CA GLU A 126 -17.58 -0.98 4.62
C GLU A 126 -16.58 0.18 4.49
N PHE A 127 -15.78 0.39 5.54
CA PHE A 127 -14.72 1.41 5.56
C PHE A 127 -13.65 1.19 4.47
N ALA A 128 -13.42 -0.07 4.11
CA ALA A 128 -12.36 -0.49 3.21
C ALA A 128 -12.71 -0.30 1.72
N HIS A 129 -14.02 -0.24 1.39
CA HIS A 129 -14.50 -0.14 0.01
C HIS A 129 -13.90 1.05 -0.77
N GLY A 130 -13.73 2.18 -0.12
CA GLY A 130 -13.13 3.36 -0.74
C GLY A 130 -11.60 3.43 -0.71
N ILE A 131 -10.89 2.49 -0.06
CA ILE A 131 -9.43 2.50 0.01
C ILE A 131 -8.87 1.83 -1.25
N PRO A 132 -8.03 2.51 -2.07
CA PRO A 132 -7.58 1.99 -3.37
C PRO A 132 -6.45 0.94 -3.27
N GLY A 133 -6.13 0.46 -2.07
CA GLY A 133 -5.07 -0.50 -1.78
C GLY A 133 -5.47 -1.96 -1.99
N THR A 134 -4.51 -2.86 -1.84
CA THR A 134 -4.72 -4.31 -1.79
C THR A 134 -4.72 -4.82 -0.36
N LEU A 135 -5.24 -6.04 -0.14
CA LEU A 135 -5.29 -6.68 1.16
C LEU A 135 -3.89 -6.80 1.79
N GLY A 136 -2.87 -7.25 1.05
CA GLY A 136 -1.50 -7.35 1.57
C GLY A 136 -0.94 -5.99 2.03
N GLY A 137 -1.17 -4.93 1.24
CA GLY A 137 -0.80 -3.58 1.63
C GLY A 137 -1.59 -3.08 2.86
N ALA A 138 -2.87 -3.42 2.94
CA ALA A 138 -3.71 -3.07 4.08
C ALA A 138 -3.27 -3.75 5.38
N VAL A 139 -2.95 -5.04 5.32
CA VAL A 139 -2.44 -5.80 6.48
C VAL A 139 -1.07 -5.26 6.91
N SER A 140 -0.17 -5.00 5.95
CA SER A 140 1.17 -4.47 6.25
C SER A 140 1.13 -3.15 7.01
N MET A 141 0.20 -2.24 6.70
CA MET A 141 0.13 -0.93 7.32
C MET A 141 -1.07 -0.73 8.27
N ASN A 142 -1.81 -1.78 8.63
CA ASN A 142 -3.08 -1.65 9.37
C ASN A 142 -3.96 -0.55 8.78
N ALA A 143 -4.32 -0.70 7.50
CA ALA A 143 -5.09 0.32 6.80
C ALA A 143 -6.45 0.57 7.46
N GLY A 144 -6.82 1.83 7.54
CA GLY A 144 -8.09 2.23 8.16
C GLY A 144 -8.61 3.56 7.64
N ALA A 145 -9.92 3.73 7.72
CA ALA A 145 -10.64 4.94 7.38
C ALA A 145 -11.96 4.99 8.14
N TYR A 146 -12.46 6.18 8.46
CA TYR A 146 -13.79 6.41 9.06
C TYR A 146 -14.07 5.59 10.33
N GLY A 147 -13.03 5.33 11.14
CA GLY A 147 -13.14 4.58 12.39
C GLY A 147 -12.99 3.06 12.26
N GLY A 148 -12.99 2.51 11.04
CA GLY A 148 -12.66 1.11 10.79
C GLY A 148 -11.17 0.91 10.51
N GLU A 149 -10.63 -0.25 10.89
CA GLU A 149 -9.25 -0.68 10.61
C GLU A 149 -9.23 -2.16 10.23
N ILE A 150 -8.27 -2.56 9.39
CA ILE A 150 -8.17 -3.94 8.90
C ILE A 150 -7.90 -4.94 10.03
N LYS A 151 -7.24 -4.52 11.11
CA LYS A 151 -7.01 -5.34 12.31
C LYS A 151 -8.29 -5.89 12.94
N ASN A 152 -9.42 -5.19 12.76
CA ASN A 152 -10.71 -5.59 13.35
C ASN A 152 -11.32 -6.81 12.61
N ALA A 153 -10.84 -7.08 11.41
CA ALA A 153 -11.36 -8.18 10.58
C ALA A 153 -10.33 -9.31 10.41
N VAL A 154 -9.04 -9.02 10.29
CA VAL A 154 -8.01 -10.02 10.03
C VAL A 154 -7.76 -10.88 11.28
N VAL A 155 -7.95 -12.20 11.14
CA VAL A 155 -7.70 -13.17 12.22
C VAL A 155 -6.46 -14.04 11.97
N LYS A 156 -6.09 -14.24 10.69
CA LYS A 156 -4.94 -15.04 10.30
C LYS A 156 -4.29 -14.46 9.06
N THR A 157 -2.97 -14.53 8.97
CA THR A 157 -2.20 -14.19 7.75
C THR A 157 -1.17 -15.27 7.46
N THR A 158 -1.16 -15.76 6.23
CA THR A 158 -0.11 -16.62 5.68
C THR A 158 0.91 -15.77 4.95
N ALA A 159 2.18 -15.92 5.29
CA ALA A 159 3.27 -15.13 4.74
C ALA A 159 4.52 -15.98 4.49
N LEU A 160 5.49 -15.39 3.81
CA LEU A 160 6.83 -15.95 3.57
C LEU A 160 7.85 -15.05 4.25
N THR A 161 8.84 -15.69 4.88
CA THR A 161 10.09 -15.02 5.29
C THR A 161 10.91 -14.60 4.07
N PRO A 162 11.92 -13.72 4.21
CA PRO A 162 12.78 -13.33 3.08
C PRO A 162 13.50 -14.49 2.39
N ASP A 163 13.70 -15.62 3.08
CA ASP A 163 14.26 -16.89 2.53
C ASP A 163 13.17 -17.84 2.01
N ALA A 164 11.94 -17.34 1.86
CA ALA A 164 10.78 -18.04 1.34
C ALA A 164 10.26 -19.23 2.18
N ALA A 165 10.56 -19.27 3.48
CA ALA A 165 9.89 -20.18 4.40
C ALA A 165 8.48 -19.68 4.70
N GLN A 166 7.47 -20.55 4.50
CA GLN A 166 6.07 -20.18 4.77
C GLN A 166 5.75 -20.32 6.24
N PHE A 167 5.00 -19.34 6.76
CA PHE A 167 4.50 -19.35 8.13
C PHE A 167 3.11 -18.69 8.22
N ASP A 168 2.41 -18.99 9.30
CA ASP A 168 1.13 -18.40 9.64
C ASP A 168 1.24 -17.58 10.93
N ILE A 169 0.55 -16.44 10.98
CA ILE A 169 0.36 -15.68 12.22
C ILE A 169 -1.13 -15.45 12.48
N ASN A 170 -1.49 -15.36 13.77
CA ASN A 170 -2.87 -15.22 14.21
C ASN A 170 -2.99 -14.13 15.29
N GLY A 171 -4.13 -13.47 15.33
CA GLY A 171 -4.51 -12.53 16.40
C GLY A 171 -3.40 -11.49 16.69
N ASP A 172 -3.01 -11.40 17.96
CA ASP A 172 -2.06 -10.38 18.45
C ASP A 172 -0.66 -10.49 17.87
N ALA A 173 -0.27 -11.65 17.30
CA ALA A 173 1.02 -11.81 16.64
C ALA A 173 1.18 -10.94 15.36
N HIS A 174 0.09 -10.34 14.86
CA HIS A 174 0.16 -9.31 13.83
C HIS A 174 0.77 -7.99 14.33
N GLU A 175 0.80 -7.73 15.65
CA GLU A 175 1.35 -6.52 16.26
C GLU A 175 0.77 -5.23 15.63
N PHE A 176 -0.53 -5.23 15.35
CA PHE A 176 -1.19 -4.09 14.73
C PHE A 176 -1.18 -2.87 15.64
N SER A 177 -0.73 -1.76 15.09
CA SER A 177 -0.74 -0.45 15.73
C SER A 177 -1.10 0.65 14.71
N ASN A 178 -0.99 1.92 15.09
CA ASN A 178 -1.33 3.03 14.19
C ASN A 178 -0.45 3.01 12.93
N ARG A 179 -1.06 2.67 11.79
CA ARG A 179 -0.40 2.57 10.48
C ARG A 179 0.82 1.63 10.46
N ARG A 180 0.77 0.54 11.25
CA ARG A 180 1.84 -0.43 11.35
C ARG A 180 1.34 -1.83 11.70
N SER A 181 2.06 -2.85 11.24
CA SER A 181 2.00 -4.23 11.70
C SER A 181 3.41 -4.82 11.73
N ARG A 182 3.57 -6.05 12.19
CA ARG A 182 4.86 -6.75 12.12
C ARG A 182 5.43 -6.82 10.69
N PHE A 183 4.58 -6.78 9.66
CA PHE A 183 4.99 -6.82 8.26
C PHE A 183 5.53 -5.49 7.72
N SER A 184 5.44 -4.41 8.48
CA SER A 184 5.81 -3.09 7.98
C SER A 184 7.28 -2.96 7.58
N ASP A 185 8.17 -3.65 8.31
CA ASP A 185 9.62 -3.53 8.14
C ASP A 185 10.35 -4.89 8.22
N SER A 186 9.63 -6.02 8.31
CA SER A 186 10.23 -7.36 8.47
C SER A 186 10.86 -7.89 7.18
N GLY A 187 10.41 -7.41 6.03
CA GLY A 187 10.73 -7.98 4.72
C GLY A 187 9.94 -9.23 4.38
N ASP A 188 9.03 -9.66 5.26
CA ASP A 188 8.13 -10.79 5.01
C ASP A 188 7.12 -10.45 3.90
N VAL A 189 6.70 -11.46 3.15
CA VAL A 189 5.79 -11.32 2.01
C VAL A 189 4.44 -11.95 2.33
N ILE A 190 3.41 -11.13 2.43
CA ILE A 190 2.04 -11.60 2.67
C ILE A 190 1.50 -12.28 1.42
N LEU A 191 1.06 -13.54 1.57
CA LEU A 191 0.41 -14.31 0.51
C LEU A 191 -1.11 -14.19 0.55
N SER A 192 -1.71 -14.38 1.73
CA SER A 192 -3.17 -14.34 1.94
C SER A 192 -3.52 -14.03 3.38
N SER A 193 -4.75 -13.61 3.63
CA SER A 193 -5.30 -13.47 4.98
C SER A 193 -6.71 -14.03 5.08
N VAL A 194 -7.06 -14.50 6.28
CA VAL A 194 -8.42 -14.86 6.68
C VAL A 194 -9.02 -13.71 7.46
N LEU A 195 -10.21 -13.29 7.04
CA LEU A 195 -10.97 -12.24 7.68
C LEU A 195 -12.22 -12.85 8.32
N LYS A 196 -12.46 -12.54 9.60
CA LYS A 196 -13.67 -12.89 10.34
C LYS A 196 -14.59 -11.67 10.40
N LEU A 197 -15.79 -11.83 9.90
CA LEU A 197 -16.79 -10.77 9.78
C LEU A 197 -18.08 -11.15 10.56
N ALA A 198 -19.04 -10.24 10.63
CA ALA A 198 -20.34 -10.50 11.23
C ALA A 198 -21.43 -10.60 10.16
N LYS A 199 -22.51 -11.33 10.42
CA LYS A 199 -23.70 -11.34 9.57
C LYS A 199 -24.37 -9.96 9.60
N GLY A 200 -24.85 -9.50 8.45
CA GLY A 200 -25.56 -8.23 8.29
C GLY A 200 -26.51 -8.24 7.09
N ASP A 201 -27.36 -7.22 6.98
CA ASP A 201 -28.21 -7.03 5.80
C ASP A 201 -27.42 -6.39 4.66
N SER A 202 -27.37 -7.03 3.50
CA SER A 202 -26.59 -6.54 2.34
C SER A 202 -27.01 -5.15 1.86
N ARG A 203 -28.27 -4.74 2.06
CA ARG A 203 -28.76 -3.40 1.67
C ARG A 203 -28.26 -2.33 2.64
N GLU A 204 -28.22 -2.65 3.94
CA GLU A 204 -27.67 -1.74 4.95
C GLU A 204 -26.16 -1.58 4.77
N ILE A 205 -25.43 -2.69 4.55
CA ILE A 205 -24.01 -2.69 4.25
C ILE A 205 -23.73 -1.83 3.01
N LYS A 206 -24.49 -2.05 1.92
CA LYS A 206 -24.34 -1.24 0.70
C LYS A 206 -24.62 0.23 0.95
N SER A 207 -25.67 0.57 1.68
CA SER A 207 -26.01 1.96 2.02
C SER A 207 -24.89 2.64 2.78
N GLN A 208 -24.26 1.95 3.72
CA GLN A 208 -23.10 2.47 4.46
C GLN A 208 -21.88 2.65 3.55
N MET A 209 -21.59 1.69 2.67
CA MET A 209 -20.51 1.81 1.68
C MET A 209 -20.71 3.03 0.76
N ASP A 210 -21.92 3.20 0.25
CA ASP A 210 -22.29 4.33 -0.63
C ASP A 210 -22.14 5.69 0.10
N MET A 211 -22.61 5.78 1.35
CA MET A 211 -22.44 6.96 2.20
C MET A 211 -20.96 7.31 2.42
N LEU A 212 -20.13 6.32 2.75
CA LEU A 212 -18.69 6.53 2.95
C LEU A 212 -17.99 6.93 1.65
N ALA A 213 -18.40 6.37 0.50
CA ALA A 213 -17.89 6.75 -0.81
C ALA A 213 -18.24 8.19 -1.20
N ILE A 214 -19.45 8.66 -0.88
CA ILE A 214 -19.88 10.06 -1.08
C ILE A 214 -19.01 10.97 -0.22
N LYS A 215 -18.94 10.71 1.10
CA LYS A 215 -18.12 11.48 2.04
C LYS A 215 -16.66 11.59 1.59
N ARG A 216 -16.11 10.50 1.04
CA ARG A 216 -14.74 10.48 0.52
C ARG A 216 -14.59 11.35 -0.72
N ARG A 217 -15.52 11.27 -1.68
CA ARG A 217 -15.50 12.12 -2.88
C ARG A 217 -15.61 13.61 -2.55
N GLU A 218 -16.41 13.95 -1.55
CA GLU A 218 -16.59 15.34 -1.13
C GLU A 218 -15.35 15.91 -0.44
N SER A 219 -14.66 15.09 0.38
CA SER A 219 -13.54 15.55 1.21
C SER A 219 -12.14 15.35 0.62
N GLN A 220 -11.95 14.43 -0.35
CA GLN A 220 -10.62 14.07 -0.84
C GLN A 220 -10.42 14.40 -2.33
N PRO A 221 -9.18 14.72 -2.78
CA PRO A 221 -8.87 15.07 -4.17
C PRO A 221 -8.68 13.80 -5.03
N LEU A 222 -9.74 12.99 -5.20
CA LEU A 222 -9.66 11.66 -5.85
C LEU A 222 -9.43 11.74 -7.37
N ASN A 223 -9.60 12.91 -7.98
CA ASN A 223 -9.43 13.14 -9.41
C ASN A 223 -8.01 13.55 -9.83
N VAL A 224 -7.08 13.66 -8.88
CA VAL A 224 -5.67 13.99 -9.14
C VAL A 224 -4.75 12.96 -8.48
N PRO A 225 -3.60 12.62 -9.11
CA PRO A 225 -2.67 11.64 -8.57
C PRO A 225 -2.12 12.07 -7.20
N SER A 226 -2.11 11.14 -6.25
CA SER A 226 -1.56 11.31 -4.90
C SER A 226 -1.25 9.94 -4.27
N ALA A 227 -0.59 9.93 -3.11
CA ALA A 227 -0.38 8.72 -2.30
C ALA A 227 -1.28 8.67 -1.05
N GLY A 228 -2.45 9.31 -1.08
CA GLY A 228 -3.32 9.42 0.08
C GLY A 228 -2.87 10.52 1.04
N SER A 229 -3.17 10.36 2.33
CA SER A 229 -2.69 11.27 3.37
C SER A 229 -1.19 11.19 3.49
N MET A 230 -0.52 12.35 3.45
CA MET A 230 0.93 12.44 3.47
C MET A 230 1.53 12.11 4.84
N PHE A 231 0.80 12.44 5.91
CA PHE A 231 1.27 12.27 7.28
C PHE A 231 0.32 11.43 8.12
N LYS A 232 0.89 10.68 9.05
CA LYS A 232 0.15 9.97 10.09
C LYS A 232 -0.59 10.96 10.98
N ARG A 233 -1.64 10.49 11.64
CA ARG A 233 -2.32 11.29 12.66
C ARG A 233 -1.38 11.48 13.86
N PRO A 234 -1.04 12.73 14.24
CA PRO A 234 -0.24 12.99 15.43
C PRO A 234 -1.05 12.68 16.71
N LYS A 235 -0.39 12.71 17.87
CA LYS A 235 -1.05 12.51 19.17
C LYS A 235 -2.08 13.61 19.45
N GLU A 236 -1.76 14.83 19.07
CA GLU A 236 -2.62 15.99 19.23
C GLU A 236 -3.28 16.39 17.90
N GLY A 237 -4.59 16.14 17.77
CA GLY A 237 -5.39 16.59 16.65
C GLY A 237 -5.25 15.77 15.37
N TYR A 238 -5.25 16.45 14.24
CA TYR A 238 -5.20 15.86 12.89
C TYR A 238 -4.15 16.59 12.05
N ALA A 239 -3.27 15.87 11.39
CA ALA A 239 -2.24 16.45 10.52
C ALA A 239 -2.85 17.43 9.48
N ALA A 240 -3.95 17.04 8.83
CA ALA A 240 -4.62 17.91 7.85
C ALA A 240 -5.09 19.25 8.45
N ALA A 241 -5.60 19.24 9.69
CA ALA A 241 -6.05 20.46 10.35
C ALA A 241 -4.86 21.38 10.71
N LEU A 242 -3.76 20.81 11.18
CA LEU A 242 -2.53 21.58 11.46
C LEU A 242 -1.96 22.22 10.20
N ILE A 243 -1.91 21.46 9.09
CA ILE A 243 -1.43 21.95 7.80
C ILE A 243 -2.33 23.07 7.26
N GLU A 244 -3.65 22.93 7.40
CA GLU A 244 -4.62 23.96 7.00
C GLU A 244 -4.49 25.22 7.85
N GLN A 245 -4.39 25.08 9.18
CA GLN A 245 -4.18 26.19 10.12
C GLN A 245 -2.83 26.92 9.87
N SER A 246 -1.85 26.19 9.33
CA SER A 246 -0.56 26.77 8.89
C SER A 246 -0.66 27.60 7.61
N GLY A 247 -1.85 27.65 6.96
CA GLY A 247 -2.04 28.39 5.71
C GLY A 247 -1.41 27.72 4.49
N LEU A 248 -1.13 26.40 4.55
CA LEU A 248 -0.37 25.69 3.51
C LEU A 248 -1.22 25.09 2.39
N LYS A 249 -2.55 25.19 2.41
CA LYS A 249 -3.38 24.80 1.25
C LYS A 249 -2.94 25.55 0.00
N GLY A 250 -2.78 24.87 -1.12
CA GLY A 250 -2.33 25.43 -2.39
C GLY A 250 -0.81 25.70 -2.47
N TYR A 251 -0.04 25.50 -1.39
CA TYR A 251 1.41 25.63 -1.44
C TYR A 251 1.99 24.68 -2.49
N THR A 252 2.79 25.23 -3.40
CA THR A 252 3.24 24.52 -4.62
C THR A 252 4.76 24.58 -4.75
N VAL A 253 5.37 23.44 -5.08
CA VAL A 253 6.77 23.31 -5.48
C VAL A 253 6.80 22.50 -6.77
N GLY A 254 7.34 23.09 -7.85
CA GLY A 254 7.36 22.44 -9.17
C GLY A 254 5.98 21.94 -9.61
N GLY A 255 5.86 20.65 -9.85
CA GLY A 255 4.60 20.01 -10.22
C GLY A 255 3.73 19.50 -9.06
N ALA A 256 4.23 19.60 -7.82
CA ALA A 256 3.53 19.11 -6.63
C ALA A 256 2.82 20.26 -5.88
N MET A 257 1.69 19.97 -5.22
CA MET A 257 0.91 20.95 -4.47
C MET A 257 0.22 20.33 -3.27
N VAL A 258 0.18 21.04 -2.14
CA VAL A 258 -0.74 20.75 -1.05
C VAL A 258 -2.17 20.98 -1.52
N SER A 259 -3.00 19.96 -1.48
CA SER A 259 -4.35 20.01 -2.03
C SER A 259 -5.19 21.09 -1.36
N GLU A 260 -5.83 21.94 -2.17
CA GLU A 260 -6.82 22.93 -1.69
C GLU A 260 -8.06 22.27 -1.09
N LYS A 261 -8.40 21.06 -1.55
CA LYS A 261 -9.57 20.31 -1.10
C LYS A 261 -9.35 19.65 0.26
N HIS A 262 -8.12 19.11 0.51
CA HIS A 262 -7.77 18.42 1.75
C HIS A 262 -6.29 18.61 2.05
N ALA A 263 -5.97 19.42 3.04
CA ALA A 263 -4.59 19.82 3.35
C ALA A 263 -3.66 18.66 3.74
N GLY A 264 -4.18 17.49 4.13
CA GLY A 264 -3.40 16.28 4.39
C GLY A 264 -2.88 15.57 3.15
N PHE A 265 -3.28 16.01 1.93
CA PHE A 265 -2.87 15.43 0.67
C PHE A 265 -1.90 16.34 -0.07
N VAL A 266 -0.82 15.75 -0.57
CA VAL A 266 0.00 16.35 -1.61
C VAL A 266 -0.39 15.69 -2.94
N VAL A 267 -0.65 16.51 -3.95
CA VAL A 267 -1.13 16.06 -5.26
C VAL A 267 -0.12 16.38 -6.35
N ASN A 268 -0.05 15.52 -7.37
CA ASN A 268 0.72 15.75 -8.58
C ASN A 268 -0.18 16.45 -9.60
N ARG A 269 0.11 17.72 -9.89
CA ARG A 269 -0.65 18.56 -10.86
C ARG A 269 -0.21 18.33 -12.31
N GLY A 270 0.77 17.48 -12.52
CA GLY A 270 1.42 17.19 -13.77
C GLY A 270 2.93 17.41 -13.65
N ASN A 271 3.70 16.38 -14.04
CA ASN A 271 5.17 16.39 -14.02
C ASN A 271 5.83 16.70 -12.66
N ALA A 272 5.14 16.41 -11.54
CA ALA A 272 5.78 16.50 -10.23
C ALA A 272 6.93 15.49 -10.14
N THR A 273 8.05 15.95 -9.57
CA THR A 273 9.19 15.13 -9.28
C THR A 273 9.16 14.63 -7.84
N PHE A 274 9.94 13.60 -7.54
CA PHE A 274 10.19 13.15 -6.18
C PHE A 274 10.68 14.30 -5.28
N LYS A 275 11.64 15.11 -5.82
CA LYS A 275 12.18 16.25 -5.10
C LYS A 275 11.12 17.29 -4.76
N ASP A 276 10.21 17.62 -5.68
CA ASP A 276 9.14 18.59 -5.44
C ASP A 276 8.27 18.17 -4.25
N VAL A 277 7.94 16.86 -4.17
CA VAL A 277 7.13 16.32 -3.07
C VAL A 277 7.92 16.32 -1.76
N MET A 278 9.21 15.98 -1.78
CA MET A 278 10.06 16.00 -0.58
C MET A 278 10.22 17.41 -0.04
N ASP A 279 10.43 18.39 -0.89
CA ASP A 279 10.54 19.82 -0.50
C ASP A 279 9.22 20.28 0.17
N ILE A 280 8.06 19.84 -0.32
CA ILE A 280 6.76 20.11 0.32
C ILE A 280 6.66 19.42 1.68
N ILE A 281 7.04 18.14 1.79
CA ILE A 281 7.01 17.39 3.05
C ILE A 281 7.85 18.09 4.11
N ASP A 282 9.07 18.47 3.76
CA ASP A 282 10.00 19.12 4.69
C ASP A 282 9.48 20.49 5.10
N HIS A 283 8.98 21.30 4.16
CA HIS A 283 8.37 22.60 4.46
C HIS A 283 7.15 22.51 5.38
N ILE A 284 6.27 21.52 5.15
CA ILE A 284 5.13 21.25 6.04
C ILE A 284 5.60 20.92 7.45
N ARG A 285 6.57 20.00 7.59
CA ARG A 285 7.10 19.58 8.89
C ARG A 285 7.72 20.73 9.66
N GLU A 286 8.56 21.53 9.00
CA GLU A 286 9.19 22.71 9.61
C GLU A 286 8.15 23.75 10.06
N THR A 287 7.16 24.01 9.19
CA THR A 287 6.14 25.04 9.47
C THR A 287 5.24 24.63 10.63
N VAL A 288 4.75 23.37 10.63
CA VAL A 288 3.90 22.85 11.71
C VAL A 288 4.68 22.75 13.02
N MET A 289 5.94 22.28 12.98
CA MET A 289 6.81 22.27 14.17
C MET A 289 7.00 23.67 14.73
N LYS A 290 7.27 24.66 13.90
CA LYS A 290 7.48 26.06 14.33
C LYS A 290 6.23 26.69 14.93
N GLN A 291 5.04 26.40 14.37
CA GLN A 291 3.79 27.03 14.81
C GLN A 291 3.14 26.34 16.00
N PHE A 292 3.23 24.99 16.07
CA PHE A 292 2.48 24.18 17.04
C PHE A 292 3.36 23.34 17.96
N GLY A 293 4.68 23.23 17.68
CA GLY A 293 5.57 22.33 18.42
C GLY A 293 5.29 20.83 18.18
N ILE A 294 4.58 20.49 17.12
CA ILE A 294 4.15 19.12 16.79
C ILE A 294 4.99 18.60 15.64
N GLU A 295 5.64 17.44 15.84
CA GLU A 295 6.34 16.73 14.78
C GLU A 295 5.37 15.89 13.96
N LEU A 296 5.37 16.07 12.62
CA LEU A 296 4.59 15.26 11.70
C LEU A 296 5.45 14.13 11.12
N GLU A 297 4.96 12.89 11.27
CA GLU A 297 5.58 11.70 10.71
C GLU A 297 4.94 11.37 9.35
N PRO A 298 5.72 11.22 8.25
CA PRO A 298 5.17 10.77 6.97
C PRO A 298 4.49 9.40 7.06
N GLU A 299 3.31 9.27 6.45
CA GLU A 299 2.60 7.99 6.27
C GLU A 299 3.01 7.31 4.96
N VAL A 300 3.32 8.11 3.94
CA VAL A 300 3.78 7.63 2.64
C VAL A 300 5.13 6.91 2.80
N LYS A 301 5.26 5.72 2.18
CA LYS A 301 6.53 5.00 2.12
C LYS A 301 7.42 5.59 1.02
N ILE A 302 8.55 6.13 1.43
CA ILE A 302 9.54 6.75 0.54
C ILE A 302 10.52 5.68 0.08
N LEU A 303 10.61 5.48 -1.23
CA LEU A 303 11.50 4.53 -1.88
C LEU A 303 12.66 5.29 -2.53
N ARG A 304 13.87 5.05 -2.02
CA ARG A 304 15.14 5.61 -2.55
C ARG A 304 16.14 4.49 -2.72
N ASN A 305 17.06 4.67 -3.67
CA ASN A 305 18.26 3.85 -3.65
C ASN A 305 18.92 3.97 -2.27
N ARG A 306 19.39 2.85 -1.73
CA ARG A 306 20.25 2.91 -0.55
C ARG A 306 21.51 3.65 -0.97
N LEU A 307 21.85 4.72 -0.25
CA LEU A 307 23.17 5.30 -0.38
C LEU A 307 24.19 4.19 -0.13
N PRO A 308 25.25 4.11 -0.95
CA PRO A 308 26.27 3.07 -0.84
C PRO A 308 26.96 3.09 0.52
#